data_9f97e53377dc01c00eb7768dcea54f04
#
_entry.id   9f97e53377dc01c00eb7768dcea54f04
#
_cell.length_a   1.000
_cell.length_b   1.000
_cell.length_c   1.000
_cell.angle_alpha   90.00
_cell.angle_beta   90.00
_cell.angle_gamma   90.00
#
_symmetry.space_group_name_H-M   'P 1'
#
loop_
_entity.id
_entity.type
_entity.pdbx_description
1 polymer ?
#
loop_
_entity_poly.entity_id
_entity_poly.type
_entity_poly.pdbx_seq_one_letter_code
_entity_poly.pdbx_strand_id
1 'polypeptide(L)'
;MELNIDAYLPETYVREERLRVEVYKRIAMVEDEESRLSIEEELIDRFGDIPEPVENLIRIAQLRGVTRKLGVSHLSLRPDGVHLRLDEQHMPEPDRLFEAITKADGRLRFAVAKKPELILCERNLSPEAAVELAIPVMTKVHDELSALKTAAKEPAAPEKA
;
A
#
# COMPACT_ATOMS: atom_id res chain seq x y z
N MET A 1 3.28 -10.23 4.09
CA MET A 1 2.27 -9.37 4.75
C MET A 1 1.54 -10.20 5.80
N GLU A 2 1.69 -9.83 7.05
CA GLU A 2 1.11 -10.56 8.17
C GLU A 2 -0.12 -9.85 8.71
N LEU A 3 -1.25 -10.06 8.05
CA LEU A 3 -2.53 -9.52 8.44
C LEU A 3 -3.57 -10.65 8.42
N ASN A 4 -4.26 -10.81 9.53
CA ASN A 4 -5.30 -11.84 9.65
C ASN A 4 -6.65 -11.25 9.23
N ILE A 5 -6.90 -11.24 7.93
CA ILE A 5 -8.10 -10.70 7.31
C ILE A 5 -8.70 -11.75 6.39
N ASP A 6 -10.02 -11.91 6.45
CA ASP A 6 -10.74 -12.75 5.49
C ASP A 6 -10.77 -12.05 4.13
N ALA A 7 -9.91 -12.49 3.23
CA ALA A 7 -9.74 -11.92 1.90
C ALA A 7 -9.64 -13.04 0.88
N TYR A 8 -10.73 -13.28 0.16
CA TYR A 8 -10.81 -14.34 -0.83
C TYR A 8 -11.98 -14.07 -1.79
N LEU A 9 -12.04 -14.83 -2.88
CA LEU A 9 -13.14 -14.81 -3.83
C LEU A 9 -14.10 -15.96 -3.52
N PRO A 10 -15.29 -15.67 -2.96
CA PRO A 10 -16.28 -16.73 -2.69
C PRO A 10 -16.74 -17.40 -3.96
N GLU A 11 -16.93 -18.73 -3.91
CA GLU A 11 -17.49 -19.49 -5.02
C GLU A 11 -18.91 -19.04 -5.39
N THR A 12 -19.63 -18.50 -4.41
CA THR A 12 -20.97 -17.96 -4.61
C THR A 12 -20.98 -16.66 -5.40
N TYR A 13 -19.88 -15.93 -5.36
CA TYR A 13 -19.73 -14.66 -6.09
C TYR A 13 -19.24 -14.87 -7.51
N VAL A 14 -18.15 -15.62 -7.69
CA VAL A 14 -17.63 -16.01 -9.00
C VAL A 14 -17.66 -17.55 -9.06
N ARG A 15 -18.66 -18.09 -9.67
CA ARG A 15 -18.97 -19.54 -9.63
C ARG A 15 -17.97 -20.39 -10.41
N GLU A 16 -17.52 -19.87 -11.53
CA GLU A 16 -16.63 -20.60 -12.43
C GLU A 16 -15.18 -20.51 -11.98
N GLU A 17 -14.53 -21.63 -11.73
CA GLU A 17 -13.14 -21.68 -11.25
C GLU A 17 -12.17 -20.92 -12.17
N ARG A 18 -12.34 -21.07 -13.47
CA ARG A 18 -11.53 -20.38 -14.47
C ARG A 18 -11.65 -18.87 -14.34
N LEU A 19 -12.85 -18.37 -14.13
CA LEU A 19 -13.09 -16.94 -13.94
C LEU A 19 -12.53 -16.44 -12.60
N ARG A 20 -12.61 -17.26 -11.55
CA ARG A 20 -12.00 -16.90 -10.26
C ARG A 20 -10.49 -16.70 -10.39
N VAL A 21 -9.80 -17.60 -11.08
CA VAL A 21 -8.36 -17.48 -11.32
C VAL A 21 -8.04 -16.19 -12.08
N GLU A 22 -8.81 -15.89 -13.12
CA GLU A 22 -8.66 -14.66 -13.90
C GLU A 22 -8.87 -13.41 -13.04
N VAL A 23 -9.93 -13.39 -12.24
CA VAL A 23 -10.24 -12.26 -11.34
C VAL A 23 -9.17 -12.09 -10.28
N TYR A 24 -8.66 -13.18 -9.69
CA TYR A 24 -7.54 -13.11 -8.74
C TYR A 24 -6.30 -12.43 -9.35
N LYS A 25 -5.96 -12.81 -10.57
CA LYS A 25 -4.83 -12.22 -11.28
C LYS A 25 -5.02 -10.73 -11.51
N ARG A 26 -6.22 -10.32 -11.87
CA ARG A 26 -6.54 -8.93 -12.11
C ARG A 26 -6.54 -8.11 -10.82
N ILE A 27 -7.09 -8.65 -9.74
CA ILE A 27 -7.05 -8.01 -8.42
C ILE A 27 -5.60 -7.84 -7.96
N ALA A 28 -4.76 -8.85 -8.18
CA ALA A 28 -3.35 -8.79 -7.81
C ALA A 28 -2.57 -7.67 -8.51
N MET A 29 -3.09 -7.16 -9.62
CA MET A 29 -2.49 -6.04 -10.36
C MET A 29 -2.91 -4.66 -9.84
N VAL A 30 -3.84 -4.59 -8.90
CA VAL A 30 -4.26 -3.33 -8.28
C VAL A 30 -3.08 -2.74 -7.52
N GLU A 31 -2.74 -1.49 -7.81
CA GLU A 31 -1.59 -0.82 -7.20
C GLU A 31 -1.87 0.62 -6.77
N ASP A 32 -3.02 1.16 -7.15
CA ASP A 32 -3.42 2.52 -6.82
C ASP A 32 -4.95 2.62 -6.76
N GLU A 33 -5.44 3.82 -6.49
CA GLU A 33 -6.88 4.05 -6.39
C GLU A 33 -7.58 3.93 -7.75
N GLU A 34 -6.94 4.36 -8.81
CA GLU A 34 -7.51 4.28 -10.16
C GLU A 34 -7.75 2.83 -10.57
N SER A 35 -6.75 1.97 -10.41
CA SER A 35 -6.88 0.54 -10.71
C SER A 35 -7.87 -0.16 -9.79
N ARG A 36 -7.95 0.27 -8.52
CA ARG A 36 -8.95 -0.24 -7.58
C ARG A 36 -10.36 0.06 -8.05
N LEU A 37 -10.65 1.31 -8.38
CA LEU A 37 -11.96 1.72 -8.86
C LEU A 37 -12.34 0.99 -10.16
N SER A 38 -11.39 0.82 -11.05
CA SER A 38 -11.59 0.11 -12.31
C SER A 38 -12.01 -1.34 -12.10
N ILE A 39 -11.32 -2.07 -11.21
CA ILE A 39 -11.68 -3.47 -10.96
C ILE A 39 -13.01 -3.58 -10.20
N GLU A 40 -13.29 -2.66 -9.28
CA GLU A 40 -14.57 -2.64 -8.57
C GLU A 40 -15.75 -2.44 -9.52
N GLU A 41 -15.65 -1.48 -10.43
CA GLU A 41 -16.67 -1.26 -11.45
C GLU A 41 -16.92 -2.50 -12.32
N GLU A 42 -15.84 -3.13 -12.75
CA GLU A 42 -15.94 -4.35 -13.56
C GLU A 42 -16.62 -5.50 -12.80
N LEU A 43 -16.24 -5.69 -11.54
CA LEU A 43 -16.83 -6.76 -10.72
C LEU A 43 -18.30 -6.52 -10.45
N ILE A 44 -18.69 -5.29 -10.15
CA ILE A 44 -20.10 -4.93 -9.95
C ILE A 44 -20.90 -5.19 -11.23
N ASP A 45 -20.34 -4.79 -12.36
CA ASP A 45 -21.00 -4.95 -13.66
C ASP A 45 -21.18 -6.42 -14.06
N ARG A 46 -20.20 -7.26 -13.76
CA ARG A 46 -20.21 -8.68 -14.15
C ARG A 46 -20.87 -9.59 -13.13
N PHE A 47 -20.70 -9.33 -11.84
CA PHE A 47 -21.07 -10.26 -10.77
C PHE A 47 -21.97 -9.66 -9.70
N GLY A 48 -22.25 -8.35 -9.75
CA GLY A 48 -23.09 -7.68 -8.77
C GLY A 48 -22.30 -7.12 -7.59
N ASP A 49 -23.00 -6.81 -6.51
CA ASP A 49 -22.40 -6.18 -5.33
C ASP A 49 -21.22 -6.98 -4.79
N ILE A 50 -20.15 -6.26 -4.46
CA ILE A 50 -18.90 -6.87 -4.01
C ILE A 50 -19.02 -7.28 -2.54
N PRO A 51 -18.82 -8.59 -2.23
CA PRO A 51 -18.84 -9.04 -0.83
C PRO A 51 -17.59 -8.55 -0.08
N GLU A 52 -17.73 -8.44 1.23
CA GLU A 52 -16.65 -7.96 2.10
C GLU A 52 -15.31 -8.67 1.91
N PRO A 53 -15.25 -10.02 1.81
CA PRO A 53 -13.96 -10.69 1.57
C PRO A 53 -13.27 -10.28 0.28
N VAL A 54 -14.04 -9.93 -0.75
CA VAL A 54 -13.50 -9.45 -2.03
C VAL A 54 -13.01 -8.00 -1.91
N GLU A 55 -13.75 -7.15 -1.20
CA GLU A 55 -13.30 -5.79 -0.91
C GLU A 55 -11.97 -5.80 -0.16
N ASN A 56 -11.86 -6.66 0.83
CA ASN A 56 -10.62 -6.83 1.61
C ASN A 56 -9.47 -7.28 0.71
N LEU A 57 -9.74 -8.20 -0.19
CA LEU A 57 -8.73 -8.70 -1.14
C LEU A 57 -8.21 -7.56 -2.04
N ILE A 58 -9.11 -6.73 -2.55
CA ILE A 58 -8.75 -5.58 -3.39
C ILE A 58 -7.92 -4.56 -2.60
N ARG A 59 -8.31 -4.24 -1.38
CA ARG A 59 -7.60 -3.28 -0.52
C ARG A 59 -6.21 -3.78 -0.14
N ILE A 60 -6.07 -5.05 0.17
CA ILE A 60 -4.77 -5.66 0.47
C ILE A 60 -3.86 -5.57 -0.77
N ALA A 61 -4.40 -5.84 -1.95
CA ALA A 61 -3.64 -5.71 -3.19
C ALA A 61 -3.18 -4.26 -3.42
N GLN A 62 -4.04 -3.29 -3.18
CA GLN A 62 -3.71 -1.87 -3.29
C GLN A 62 -2.59 -1.49 -2.32
N LEU A 63 -2.71 -1.89 -1.06
CA LEU A 63 -1.69 -1.62 -0.04
C LEU A 63 -0.35 -2.24 -0.44
N ARG A 64 -0.38 -3.47 -0.92
CA ARG A 64 0.84 -4.15 -1.41
C ARG A 64 1.48 -3.40 -2.58
N GLY A 65 0.67 -2.91 -3.51
CA GLY A 65 1.15 -2.14 -4.65
C GLY A 65 1.85 -0.85 -4.21
N VAL A 66 1.23 -0.09 -3.34
CA VAL A 66 1.79 1.17 -2.83
C VAL A 66 3.06 0.92 -2.01
N THR A 67 3.03 -0.06 -1.11
CA THR A 67 4.19 -0.34 -0.25
C THR A 67 5.36 -0.91 -1.02
N ARG A 68 5.10 -1.68 -2.08
CA ARG A 68 6.15 -2.18 -2.97
C ARG A 68 6.93 -1.03 -3.63
N LYS A 69 6.24 0.00 -4.05
CA LYS A 69 6.86 1.19 -4.65
C LYS A 69 7.78 1.92 -3.69
N LEU A 70 7.56 1.75 -2.39
CA LEU A 70 8.38 2.35 -1.34
C LEU A 70 9.53 1.44 -0.86
N GLY A 71 9.65 0.25 -1.44
CA GLY A 71 10.68 -0.71 -1.04
C GLY A 71 10.36 -1.47 0.23
N VAL A 72 9.07 -1.56 0.60
CA VAL A 72 8.65 -2.35 1.76
C VAL A 72 8.72 -3.84 1.42
N SER A 73 9.47 -4.59 2.21
CA SER A 73 9.61 -6.04 2.05
C SER A 73 8.65 -6.83 2.92
N HIS A 74 8.24 -6.27 4.05
CA HIS A 74 7.38 -6.97 5.00
C HIS A 74 6.52 -5.97 5.77
N LEU A 75 5.26 -6.34 6.00
CA LEU A 75 4.32 -5.55 6.77
C LEU A 75 3.70 -6.42 7.85
N SER A 76 3.70 -5.93 9.09
CA SER A 76 3.07 -6.61 10.20
C SER A 76 2.29 -5.63 11.07
N LEU A 77 1.21 -6.11 11.67
CA LEU A 77 0.43 -5.34 12.63
C LEU A 77 0.83 -5.75 14.04
N ARG A 78 1.18 -4.76 14.86
CA ARG A 78 1.54 -4.94 16.26
C ARG A 78 0.66 -4.04 17.13
N PRO A 79 0.64 -4.26 18.47
CA PRO A 79 -0.20 -3.44 19.36
C PRO A 79 0.08 -1.92 19.27
N ASP A 80 1.30 -1.53 18.95
CA ASP A 80 1.71 -0.12 18.84
C ASP A 80 1.45 0.49 17.46
N GLY A 81 1.15 -0.33 16.45
CA GLY A 81 0.86 0.17 15.12
C GLY A 81 1.25 -0.77 13.99
N VAL A 82 1.35 -0.22 12.80
CA VAL A 82 1.72 -0.94 11.58
C VAL A 82 3.21 -0.82 11.37
N HIS A 83 3.91 -1.94 11.29
CA HIS A 83 5.35 -2.02 11.07
C HIS A 83 5.65 -2.41 9.64
N LEU A 84 6.39 -1.56 8.93
CA LEU A 84 6.73 -1.75 7.52
C LEU A 84 8.24 -1.82 7.39
N ARG A 85 8.76 -3.03 7.24
CA ARG A 85 10.20 -3.26 7.07
C ARG A 85 10.62 -2.90 5.66
N LEU A 86 11.68 -2.14 5.55
CA LEU A 86 12.20 -1.70 4.26
C LEU A 86 13.36 -2.60 3.82
N ASP A 87 13.46 -2.80 2.51
CA ASP A 87 14.61 -3.45 1.88
C ASP A 87 15.64 -2.37 1.57
N GLU A 88 16.82 -2.49 2.17
CA GLU A 88 17.88 -1.50 2.01
C GLU A 88 18.29 -1.24 0.57
N GLN A 89 18.15 -2.24 -0.29
CA GLN A 89 18.49 -2.11 -1.71
C GLN A 89 17.45 -1.39 -2.55
N HIS A 90 16.20 -1.40 -2.10
CA HIS A 90 15.08 -0.86 -2.86
C HIS A 90 14.38 0.31 -2.19
N MET A 91 14.74 0.64 -0.96
CA MET A 91 14.15 1.76 -0.24
C MET A 91 14.63 3.09 -0.81
N PRO A 92 13.81 4.15 -0.66
CA PRO A 92 14.25 5.50 -1.00
C PRO A 92 15.44 5.94 -0.13
N GLU A 93 16.16 6.95 -0.61
CA GLU A 93 17.23 7.54 0.18
C GLU A 93 16.70 8.00 1.55
N PRO A 94 17.40 7.68 2.66
CA PRO A 94 16.88 7.95 4.01
C PRO A 94 16.46 9.39 4.28
N ASP A 95 17.23 10.38 3.80
CA ASP A 95 16.92 11.79 4.01
C ASP A 95 15.62 12.19 3.30
N ARG A 96 15.42 11.72 2.09
CA ARG A 96 14.20 11.95 1.32
C ARG A 96 13.00 11.27 1.94
N LEU A 97 13.20 10.03 2.39
CA LEU A 97 12.16 9.27 3.05
C LEU A 97 11.74 9.95 4.35
N PHE A 98 12.69 10.40 5.15
CA PHE A 98 12.40 11.12 6.39
C PHE A 98 11.60 12.40 6.14
N GLU A 99 11.98 13.18 5.14
CA GLU A 99 11.24 14.38 4.75
C GLU A 99 9.83 14.05 4.29
N ALA A 100 9.68 13.01 3.47
CA ALA A 100 8.37 12.59 2.95
C ALA A 100 7.44 12.13 4.07
N ILE A 101 7.92 11.31 5.02
CA ILE A 101 7.08 10.83 6.12
C ILE A 101 6.68 11.96 7.08
N THR A 102 7.57 12.93 7.28
CA THR A 102 7.28 14.10 8.12
C THR A 102 6.13 14.93 7.54
N LYS A 103 6.10 15.08 6.21
CA LYS A 103 5.04 15.80 5.50
C LYS A 103 3.76 15.00 5.35
N ALA A 104 3.87 13.68 5.24
CA ALA A 104 2.72 12.82 4.96
C ALA A 104 1.82 12.62 6.18
N ASP A 105 2.38 12.25 7.32
CA ASP A 105 1.60 11.96 8.52
C ASP A 105 2.47 12.01 9.76
N GLY A 106 2.01 12.74 10.79
CA GLY A 106 2.73 12.91 12.05
C GLY A 106 2.85 11.63 12.89
N ARG A 107 2.07 10.58 12.57
CA ARG A 107 2.13 9.30 13.26
C ARG A 107 3.25 8.38 12.75
N LEU A 108 3.85 8.73 11.62
CA LEU A 108 4.93 7.92 11.04
C LEU A 108 6.25 8.15 11.77
N ARG A 109 6.97 7.07 12.01
CA ARG A 109 8.33 7.06 12.58
C ARG A 109 9.24 6.24 11.68
N PHE A 110 10.47 6.68 11.56
CA PHE A 110 11.52 5.92 10.87
C PHE A 110 12.51 5.42 11.91
N ALA A 111 12.67 4.11 11.98
CA ALA A 111 13.56 3.47 12.93
C ALA A 111 14.62 2.65 12.20
N VAL A 112 15.87 2.76 12.65
CA VAL A 112 16.97 1.93 12.14
C VAL A 112 17.55 1.15 13.31
N ALA A 113 17.14 -0.10 13.44
CA ALA A 113 17.72 -1.03 14.39
C ALA A 113 18.59 -2.03 13.63
N LYS A 114 18.12 -3.27 13.49
CA LYS A 114 18.80 -4.25 12.63
C LYS A 114 18.51 -3.99 11.15
N LYS A 115 17.31 -3.55 10.84
CA LYS A 115 16.86 -3.20 9.49
C LYS A 115 16.04 -1.93 9.55
N PRO A 116 16.06 -1.11 8.47
CA PRO A 116 15.23 0.09 8.44
C PRO A 116 13.74 -0.27 8.43
N GLU A 117 12.96 0.48 9.19
CA GLU A 117 11.54 0.21 9.38
C GLU A 117 10.75 1.51 9.49
N LEU A 118 9.61 1.56 8.83
CA LEU A 118 8.62 2.59 9.05
C LEU A 118 7.58 2.07 10.03
N ILE A 119 7.19 2.89 10.97
CA ILE A 119 6.15 2.53 11.95
C ILE A 119 5.05 3.58 11.87
N LEU A 120 3.85 3.13 11.53
CA LEU A 120 2.66 3.97 11.60
C LEU A 120 2.06 3.76 12.99
N CYS A 121 2.32 4.72 13.88
CA CYS A 121 1.97 4.62 15.29
C CYS A 121 0.48 4.88 15.51
N GLU A 122 -0.28 3.83 15.70
CA GLU A 122 -1.69 3.87 16.06
C GLU A 122 -2.02 2.61 16.84
N ARG A 123 -2.53 2.76 18.04
CA ARG A 123 -2.79 1.62 18.92
C ARG A 123 -4.13 0.96 18.66
N ASN A 124 -4.19 -0.32 18.96
CA ASN A 124 -5.44 -1.10 18.97
C ASN A 124 -6.18 -1.13 17.64
N LEU A 125 -5.43 -1.16 16.54
CA LEU A 125 -6.03 -1.32 15.21
C LEU A 125 -6.46 -2.76 14.98
N SER A 126 -7.66 -2.94 14.45
CA SER A 126 -8.02 -4.21 13.83
C SER A 126 -7.24 -4.37 12.53
N PRO A 127 -7.04 -5.60 12.03
CA PRO A 127 -6.36 -5.79 10.74
C PRO A 127 -7.00 -4.99 9.60
N GLU A 128 -8.32 -4.95 9.54
CA GLU A 128 -9.07 -4.19 8.52
C GLU A 128 -8.83 -2.69 8.66
N ALA A 129 -8.88 -2.17 9.87
CA ALA A 129 -8.63 -0.75 10.15
C ALA A 129 -7.18 -0.38 9.81
N ALA A 130 -6.23 -1.29 10.06
CA ALA A 130 -4.83 -1.09 9.72
C ALA A 130 -4.64 -0.91 8.21
N VAL A 131 -5.30 -1.74 7.41
CA VAL A 131 -5.24 -1.62 5.94
C VAL A 131 -5.87 -0.30 5.48
N GLU A 132 -7.05 0.05 6.00
CA GLU A 132 -7.74 1.29 5.65
C GLU A 132 -6.93 2.53 6.00
N LEU A 133 -6.22 2.52 7.12
CA LEU A 133 -5.38 3.62 7.54
C LEU A 133 -4.07 3.68 6.74
N ALA A 134 -3.45 2.53 6.50
CA ALA A 134 -2.15 2.47 5.85
C ALA A 134 -2.19 2.90 4.38
N ILE A 135 -3.25 2.57 3.65
CA ILE A 135 -3.35 2.90 2.22
C ILE A 135 -3.20 4.41 1.96
N PRO A 136 -4.02 5.30 2.56
CA PRO A 136 -3.87 6.74 2.28
C PRO A 136 -2.55 7.31 2.81
N VAL A 137 -2.08 6.83 3.96
CA VAL A 137 -0.80 7.29 4.54
C VAL A 137 0.37 6.92 3.63
N MET A 138 0.44 5.67 3.19
CA MET A 138 1.51 5.22 2.30
C MET A 138 1.43 5.87 0.93
N THR A 139 0.22 6.12 0.43
CA THR A 139 0.01 6.87 -0.82
C THR A 139 0.57 8.27 -0.71
N LYS A 140 0.32 8.95 0.41
CA LYS A 140 0.90 10.29 0.66
C LYS A 140 2.42 10.25 0.71
N VAL A 141 3.00 9.26 1.37
CA VAL A 141 4.47 9.11 1.42
C VAL A 141 5.02 8.96 0.00
N HIS A 142 4.40 8.13 -0.81
CA HIS A 142 4.80 7.94 -2.20
C HIS A 142 4.69 9.24 -3.00
N ASP A 143 3.60 9.98 -2.85
CA ASP A 143 3.38 11.24 -3.55
C ASP A 143 4.39 12.31 -3.13
N GLU A 144 4.71 12.40 -1.84
CA GLU A 144 5.72 13.33 -1.34
C GLU A 144 7.12 12.97 -1.87
N LEU A 145 7.45 11.69 -1.93
CA LEU A 145 8.72 11.23 -2.50
C LEU A 145 8.81 11.59 -3.99
N SER A 146 7.73 11.42 -4.72
CA SER A 146 7.67 11.77 -6.15
C SER A 146 7.85 13.28 -6.36
N ALA A 147 7.22 14.10 -5.52
CA ALA A 147 7.36 15.56 -5.56
C ALA A 147 8.80 16.00 -5.25
N LEU A 148 9.44 15.40 -4.25
CA LEU A 148 10.84 15.69 -3.90
C LEU A 148 11.80 15.29 -5.02
N LYS A 149 11.55 14.16 -5.66
CA LYS A 149 12.35 13.69 -6.78
C LYS A 149 12.26 14.64 -7.98
N THR A 150 11.07 15.15 -8.27
CA THR A 150 10.85 16.14 -9.32
C THR A 150 11.51 17.47 -8.99
N ALA A 151 11.36 17.95 -7.77
CA ALA A 151 11.98 19.21 -7.32
C ALA A 151 13.50 19.14 -7.35
N ALA A 152 14.08 17.97 -7.01
CA ALA A 152 15.52 17.77 -7.05
C ALA A 152 16.09 17.78 -8.49
N LYS A 153 15.31 17.38 -9.47
CA LYS A 153 15.73 17.40 -10.87
C LYS A 153 15.69 18.78 -11.49
N GLU A 154 14.68 19.58 -11.18
CA GLU A 154 14.51 20.91 -11.77
C GLU A 154 15.60 21.90 -11.40
N PRO A 155 15.96 22.06 -10.11
CA PRO A 155 16.99 23.04 -9.74
C PRO A 155 18.41 22.68 -10.21
N ALA A 156 18.68 21.40 -10.39
CA ALA A 156 20.02 20.95 -10.77
C ALA A 156 20.39 21.31 -12.22
N ALA A 157 19.42 21.32 -13.13
CA ALA A 157 19.67 21.59 -14.53
C ALA A 157 20.07 23.03 -14.84
N PRO A 158 19.42 24.07 -14.28
CA PRO A 158 19.82 25.48 -14.54
C PRO A 158 21.17 25.87 -13.94
N GLU A 159 21.54 25.30 -12.81
CA GLU A 159 22.75 25.65 -12.11
C GLU A 159 24.03 25.24 -12.84
N LYS A 160 23.94 24.26 -13.68
CA LYS A 160 25.07 23.75 -14.46
C LYS A 160 25.32 24.49 -15.76
N ALA A 161 24.39 25.32 -16.12
CA ALA A 161 24.55 26.18 -17.28
C ALA A 161 25.32 27.44 -16.90
#